data_7f2ec6cdb06ad622ea56b88d56510000
#
_entry.id   7f2ec6cdb06ad622ea56b88d56510000
#
_cell.length_a   1.000
_cell.length_b   1.000
_cell.length_c   1.000
_cell.angle_alpha   90.00
_cell.angle_beta   90.00
_cell.angle_gamma   90.00
#
_symmetry.space_group_name_H-M   'P 1'
#
loop_
_entity.id
_entity.type
_entity.pdbx_description
1 polymer ?
#
loop_
_entity_poly.entity_id
_entity_poly.type
_entity_poly.pdbx_seq_one_letter_code
_entity_poly.pdbx_strand_id
1 'polypeptide(L)'
;MLNAISRRDFIKSSVVAGAAAAGVRPLPAVGAPAIDRPAAPLRFGVNYTPRRHWWYCWQDWNQASVSDDLSAIGELGMDHIRIQCLWPIFQPGINYVSDSVLHNLDMLLDAADRAGLDVEVTVLNGWMSGLEFMPAWVTPLATSENDAAGNIFVDRKVIEAEKLLFRRIAETAGKHRRFLGFDLGNELGVVQVLNNHVTPAQADAWAAELLQYGEQIAPGKFHVNGVDDVHWFSDFGFTRQNLATAGQATVVHCYVFFTGALDRYKYSDPGSLRLAEYMVELAYAYHTDLRRRVWVEETGASAEWMPAGYLPEFMEHVVTSVAGTGKAWGITWWCSHDIDPAVGGFASLEYTLGLLDLDNKPKPMGRKFRELARELRRNPPTVVPRRLALVIPDHGLSQKSWPPDWTYGRAFMSLVARGDSPAIVLESRAHDQEYLRARGIEELVPLAQAGG
;
A
#
# COMPACT_ATOMS: atom_id res chain seq x y z
N MET A 1 13.05 -29.69 0.49
CA MET A 1 12.00 -28.86 1.08
C MET A 1 12.60 -27.48 1.28
N LEU A 2 12.36 -26.56 0.35
CA LEU A 2 12.69 -25.15 0.53
C LEU A 2 11.58 -24.58 1.42
N ASN A 3 11.89 -24.29 2.68
CA ASN A 3 11.03 -23.48 3.52
C ASN A 3 10.93 -22.13 2.83
N ALA A 4 9.72 -21.72 2.47
CA ALA A 4 9.47 -20.37 2.00
C ALA A 4 9.98 -19.41 3.07
N ILE A 5 11.03 -18.66 2.74
CA ILE A 5 11.59 -17.64 3.64
C ILE A 5 10.51 -16.58 3.80
N SER A 6 10.06 -16.33 5.03
CA SER A 6 9.11 -15.26 5.27
C SER A 6 9.76 -13.91 4.95
N ARG A 7 8.97 -12.91 4.53
CA ARG A 7 9.43 -11.51 4.36
C ARG A 7 10.30 -11.05 5.53
N ARG A 8 9.94 -11.46 6.74
CA ARG A 8 10.65 -11.15 7.97
C ARG A 8 12.03 -11.81 8.06
N ASP A 9 12.17 -13.06 7.62
CA ASP A 9 13.45 -13.79 7.65
C ASP A 9 14.36 -13.31 6.53
N PHE A 10 13.78 -12.96 5.40
CA PHE A 10 14.49 -12.43 4.24
C PHE A 10 15.14 -11.06 4.54
N ILE A 11 14.36 -10.11 5.12
CA ILE A 11 14.85 -8.76 5.47
C ILE A 11 15.95 -8.81 6.55
N LYS A 12 15.97 -9.83 7.41
CA LYS A 12 17.01 -10.00 8.43
C LYS A 12 18.41 -10.29 7.87
N SER A 13 18.50 -10.78 6.64
CA SER A 13 19.77 -11.24 6.05
C SER A 13 20.55 -10.16 5.30
N SER A 14 19.98 -8.97 5.07
CA SER A 14 20.55 -7.92 4.22
C SER A 14 21.08 -6.74 5.05
N VAL A 15 22.40 -6.66 5.24
CA VAL A 15 23.06 -5.51 5.90
C VAL A 15 24.18 -5.00 4.98
N VAL A 16 24.08 -3.79 4.44
CA VAL A 16 25.23 -3.01 3.94
C VAL A 16 24.98 -1.49 3.92
N ALA A 17 26.01 -0.78 4.13
CA ALA A 17 26.40 0.54 4.49
C ALA A 17 25.94 1.73 3.62
N GLY A 18 25.91 2.90 4.26
CA GLY A 18 25.41 4.16 3.74
C GLY A 18 26.40 5.01 2.95
N ALA A 19 25.87 6.08 2.34
CA ALA A 19 26.64 7.25 1.85
C ALA A 19 25.76 8.53 1.80
N ALA A 20 26.42 9.67 1.82
CA ALA A 20 25.98 10.98 2.25
C ALA A 20 25.09 11.78 1.27
N ALA A 21 24.36 12.75 1.82
CA ALA A 21 23.35 13.59 1.20
C ALA A 21 23.90 14.83 0.47
N ALA A 22 23.21 15.23 -0.62
CA ALA A 22 23.30 16.57 -1.23
C ALA A 22 21.88 17.16 -1.35
N GLY A 23 21.71 18.41 -0.91
CA GLY A 23 20.42 19.03 -0.73
C GLY A 23 19.75 19.58 -2.00
N VAL A 24 18.43 19.43 -2.08
CA VAL A 24 17.55 20.02 -3.09
C VAL A 24 16.58 21.00 -2.39
N ARG A 25 16.41 22.22 -2.99
CA ARG A 25 15.50 23.27 -2.49
C ARG A 25 14.06 23.02 -2.93
N PRO A 26 13.06 23.25 -2.06
CA PRO A 26 11.64 23.13 -2.43
C PRO A 26 11.10 24.38 -3.14
N LEU A 27 10.14 24.16 -4.05
CA LEU A 27 9.35 25.19 -4.72
C LEU A 27 8.19 25.68 -3.83
N PRO A 28 7.72 26.94 -3.97
CA PRO A 28 6.72 27.49 -3.07
C PRO A 28 5.30 27.01 -3.36
N ALA A 29 4.56 26.66 -2.32
CA ALA A 29 3.15 26.29 -2.37
C ALA A 29 2.25 27.55 -2.36
N VAL A 30 1.30 27.64 -3.27
CA VAL A 30 0.27 28.68 -3.32
C VAL A 30 -0.93 28.20 -2.50
N GLY A 31 -1.25 28.90 -1.43
CA GLY A 31 -2.37 28.58 -0.55
C GLY A 31 -3.72 29.00 -1.14
N ALA A 32 -4.70 28.10 -1.11
CA ALA A 32 -6.11 28.37 -1.34
C ALA A 32 -6.91 28.15 -0.04
N PRO A 33 -8.02 28.91 0.21
CA PRO A 33 -8.77 28.85 1.45
C PRO A 33 -9.51 27.53 1.61
N ALA A 34 -9.63 27.05 2.85
CA ALA A 34 -10.36 25.84 3.21
C ALA A 34 -11.82 25.93 2.75
N ILE A 35 -12.20 25.09 1.82
CA ILE A 35 -13.61 24.91 1.42
C ILE A 35 -14.13 23.72 2.20
N ASP A 36 -15.14 23.98 3.03
CA ASP A 36 -15.91 22.99 3.78
C ASP A 36 -16.73 22.12 2.79
N ARG A 37 -16.07 21.12 2.18
CA ARG A 37 -16.76 20.08 1.42
C ARG A 37 -16.90 18.86 2.31
N PRO A 38 -18.09 18.25 2.39
CA PRO A 38 -18.23 16.98 3.09
C PRO A 38 -17.19 16.00 2.57
N ALA A 39 -16.48 15.38 3.49
CA ALA A 39 -15.45 14.40 3.15
C ALA A 39 -16.06 13.34 2.23
N ALA A 40 -15.40 13.06 1.10
CA ALA A 40 -15.85 11.97 0.22
C ALA A 40 -15.98 10.68 1.06
N PRO A 41 -17.03 9.87 0.84
CA PRO A 41 -17.26 8.67 1.63
C PRO A 41 -16.04 7.73 1.57
N LEU A 42 -15.74 7.08 2.70
CA LEU A 42 -14.69 6.08 2.80
C LEU A 42 -15.01 4.92 1.84
N ARG A 43 -14.04 4.54 1.02
CA ARG A 43 -14.16 3.43 0.06
C ARG A 43 -13.69 2.11 0.68
N PHE A 44 -14.33 1.03 0.26
CA PHE A 44 -14.00 -0.33 0.69
C PHE A 44 -13.64 -1.18 -0.51
N GLY A 45 -12.50 -1.83 -0.47
CA GLY A 45 -12.05 -2.67 -1.56
C GLY A 45 -11.30 -3.91 -1.08
N VAL A 46 -10.90 -4.72 -2.05
CA VAL A 46 -10.05 -5.89 -1.81
C VAL A 46 -8.93 -5.95 -2.82
N ASN A 47 -7.78 -6.47 -2.40
CA ASN A 47 -6.77 -6.95 -3.32
C ASN A 47 -7.32 -8.24 -3.95
N TYR A 48 -7.50 -8.26 -5.27
CA TYR A 48 -8.05 -9.40 -5.96
C TYR A 48 -7.02 -10.51 -6.09
N THR A 49 -7.25 -11.60 -5.41
CA THR A 49 -6.51 -12.87 -5.56
C THR A 49 -7.42 -13.86 -6.28
N PRO A 50 -7.16 -14.19 -7.54
CA PRO A 50 -7.97 -15.16 -8.27
C PRO A 50 -8.00 -16.52 -7.57
N ARG A 51 -9.19 -17.03 -7.23
CA ARG A 51 -9.36 -18.32 -6.55
C ARG A 51 -8.79 -19.49 -7.35
N ARG A 52 -8.78 -19.37 -8.70
CA ARG A 52 -8.20 -20.36 -9.60
C ARG A 52 -6.82 -19.88 -10.04
N HIS A 53 -5.80 -20.66 -9.71
CA HIS A 53 -4.40 -20.46 -10.10
C HIS A 53 -3.75 -19.17 -9.63
N TRP A 54 -4.38 -18.43 -8.71
CA TRP A 54 -3.83 -17.18 -8.18
C TRP A 54 -3.46 -16.25 -9.35
N TRP A 55 -2.39 -15.47 -9.32
CA TRP A 55 -1.99 -14.59 -10.45
C TRP A 55 -1.34 -15.31 -11.63
N TYR A 56 -1.06 -16.62 -11.52
CA TYR A 56 -0.75 -17.45 -12.69
C TYR A 56 -1.98 -17.62 -13.61
N CYS A 57 -3.14 -17.17 -13.16
CA CYS A 57 -4.35 -17.10 -13.99
C CYS A 57 -4.13 -16.32 -15.30
N TRP A 58 -3.17 -15.38 -15.34
CA TRP A 58 -2.82 -14.67 -16.56
C TRP A 58 -2.30 -15.57 -17.68
N GLN A 59 -1.68 -16.70 -17.34
CA GLN A 59 -1.18 -17.69 -18.27
C GLN A 59 -2.15 -18.87 -18.48
N ASP A 60 -3.02 -19.12 -17.51
CA ASP A 60 -4.07 -20.16 -17.57
C ASP A 60 -5.44 -19.51 -17.37
N TRP A 61 -5.83 -18.71 -18.34
CA TRP A 61 -7.00 -17.85 -18.26
C TRP A 61 -8.32 -18.61 -18.26
N ASN A 62 -9.17 -18.30 -17.31
CA ASN A 62 -10.54 -18.81 -17.26
C ASN A 62 -11.52 -17.65 -16.98
N GLN A 63 -12.13 -17.15 -18.05
CA GLN A 63 -13.05 -16.00 -17.99
C GLN A 63 -14.24 -16.24 -17.06
N ALA A 64 -14.80 -17.45 -17.04
CA ALA A 64 -15.94 -17.76 -16.18
C ALA A 64 -15.54 -17.65 -14.70
N SER A 65 -14.40 -18.25 -14.32
CA SER A 65 -13.90 -18.16 -12.94
C SER A 65 -13.66 -16.71 -12.50
N VAL A 66 -13.01 -15.89 -13.34
CA VAL A 66 -12.78 -14.48 -13.05
C VAL A 66 -14.10 -13.72 -12.92
N SER A 67 -15.05 -13.95 -13.81
CA SER A 67 -16.37 -13.30 -13.76
C SER A 67 -17.14 -13.67 -12.49
N ASP A 68 -17.09 -14.93 -12.06
CA ASP A 68 -17.71 -15.40 -10.83
C ASP A 68 -17.07 -14.77 -9.60
N ASP A 69 -15.73 -14.68 -9.57
CA ASP A 69 -14.97 -14.06 -8.48
C ASP A 69 -15.35 -12.58 -8.33
N LEU A 70 -15.34 -11.83 -9.45
CA LEU A 70 -15.65 -10.39 -9.42
C LEU A 70 -17.14 -10.15 -9.07
N SER A 71 -18.04 -11.01 -9.50
CA SER A 71 -19.45 -10.98 -9.09
C SER A 71 -19.57 -11.16 -7.58
N ALA A 72 -18.90 -12.16 -7.00
CA ALA A 72 -18.90 -12.40 -5.56
C ALA A 72 -18.32 -11.24 -4.75
N ILE A 73 -17.25 -10.58 -5.25
CA ILE A 73 -16.68 -9.36 -4.65
C ILE A 73 -17.69 -8.21 -4.73
N GLY A 74 -18.38 -8.05 -5.85
CA GLY A 74 -19.44 -7.05 -5.99
C GLY A 74 -20.61 -7.29 -5.03
N GLU A 75 -21.04 -8.55 -4.85
CA GLU A 75 -22.07 -8.95 -3.88
C GLU A 75 -21.63 -8.77 -2.43
N LEU A 76 -20.32 -8.87 -2.16
CA LEU A 76 -19.73 -8.50 -0.87
C LEU A 76 -19.88 -7.00 -0.59
N GLY A 77 -20.17 -6.20 -1.62
CA GLY A 77 -20.43 -4.76 -1.52
C GLY A 77 -19.18 -3.91 -1.58
N MET A 78 -18.15 -4.36 -2.28
CA MET A 78 -16.91 -3.58 -2.47
C MET A 78 -17.08 -2.50 -3.53
N ASP A 79 -16.33 -1.40 -3.41
CA ASP A 79 -16.30 -0.30 -4.37
C ASP A 79 -15.23 -0.50 -5.45
N HIS A 80 -14.15 -1.18 -5.07
CA HIS A 80 -12.99 -1.35 -5.94
C HIS A 80 -12.22 -2.63 -5.64
N ILE A 81 -11.43 -3.01 -6.63
CA ILE A 81 -10.39 -4.02 -6.49
C ILE A 81 -9.04 -3.42 -6.90
N ARG A 82 -7.96 -3.92 -6.30
CA ARG A 82 -6.60 -3.74 -6.78
C ARG A 82 -6.14 -5.05 -7.40
N ILE A 83 -5.68 -5.01 -8.65
CA ILE A 83 -5.21 -6.18 -9.38
C ILE A 83 -3.70 -6.15 -9.58
N GLN A 84 -3.10 -7.33 -9.70
CA GLN A 84 -1.66 -7.49 -9.76
C GLN A 84 -1.23 -7.98 -11.15
N CYS A 85 -0.50 -7.13 -11.90
CA CYS A 85 0.11 -7.52 -13.16
C CYS A 85 1.48 -8.15 -12.88
N LEU A 86 1.57 -9.49 -12.81
CA LEU A 86 2.88 -10.13 -12.65
C LEU A 86 3.81 -9.73 -13.79
N TRP A 87 4.81 -8.91 -13.48
CA TRP A 87 5.65 -8.24 -14.47
C TRP A 87 6.26 -9.19 -15.51
N PRO A 88 6.89 -10.35 -15.14
CA PRO A 88 7.48 -11.25 -16.14
C PRO A 88 6.45 -11.89 -17.08
N ILE A 89 5.17 -11.96 -16.67
CA ILE A 89 4.09 -12.50 -17.49
C ILE A 89 3.58 -11.45 -18.47
N PHE A 90 3.40 -10.22 -18.00
CA PHE A 90 2.95 -9.11 -18.85
C PHE A 90 4.02 -8.66 -19.83
N GLN A 91 5.30 -8.61 -19.38
CA GLN A 91 6.42 -8.13 -20.19
C GLN A 91 7.57 -9.14 -20.18
N PRO A 92 7.45 -10.25 -20.90
CA PRO A 92 8.49 -11.30 -20.95
C PRO A 92 9.74 -10.90 -21.71
N GLY A 93 9.76 -9.76 -22.41
CA GLY A 93 10.93 -9.21 -23.09
C GLY A 93 10.99 -7.69 -22.97
N ILE A 94 12.20 -7.13 -22.97
CA ILE A 94 12.42 -5.68 -22.75
C ILE A 94 11.59 -4.78 -23.70
N ASN A 95 11.39 -5.23 -24.94
CA ASN A 95 10.61 -4.52 -25.98
C ASN A 95 9.32 -5.27 -26.33
N TYR A 96 8.89 -6.22 -25.52
CA TYR A 96 7.74 -7.06 -25.81
C TYR A 96 6.79 -7.17 -24.61
N VAL A 97 5.55 -6.69 -24.78
CA VAL A 97 4.43 -6.88 -23.85
C VAL A 97 3.45 -7.85 -24.51
N SER A 98 3.00 -8.84 -23.76
CA SER A 98 2.16 -9.93 -24.26
C SER A 98 0.74 -9.47 -24.60
N ASP A 99 0.38 -9.52 -25.90
CA ASP A 99 -0.96 -9.18 -26.37
C ASP A 99 -2.04 -10.12 -25.82
N SER A 100 -1.73 -11.40 -25.64
CA SER A 100 -2.67 -12.36 -25.06
C SER A 100 -3.00 -12.04 -23.59
N VAL A 101 -2.00 -11.61 -22.81
CA VAL A 101 -2.21 -11.22 -21.42
C VAL A 101 -2.93 -9.88 -21.32
N LEU A 102 -2.67 -8.94 -22.22
CA LEU A 102 -3.44 -7.69 -22.33
C LEU A 102 -4.90 -7.96 -22.72
N HIS A 103 -5.16 -8.94 -23.57
CA HIS A 103 -6.54 -9.38 -23.87
C HIS A 103 -7.23 -9.97 -22.62
N ASN A 104 -6.51 -10.75 -21.80
CA ASN A 104 -7.03 -11.25 -20.53
C ASN A 104 -7.36 -10.09 -19.55
N LEU A 105 -6.49 -9.06 -19.50
CA LEU A 105 -6.75 -7.84 -18.73
C LEU A 105 -8.02 -7.12 -19.21
N ASP A 106 -8.21 -6.99 -20.52
CA ASP A 106 -9.40 -6.42 -21.12
C ASP A 106 -10.67 -7.14 -20.67
N MET A 107 -10.65 -8.48 -20.72
CA MET A 107 -11.75 -9.31 -20.27
C MET A 107 -12.02 -9.22 -18.75
N LEU A 108 -10.97 -9.04 -17.94
CA LEU A 108 -11.12 -8.78 -16.50
C LEU A 108 -11.82 -7.45 -16.25
N LEU A 109 -11.39 -6.40 -16.94
CA LEU A 109 -11.97 -5.06 -16.81
C LEU A 109 -13.44 -5.03 -17.24
N ASP A 110 -13.80 -5.76 -18.29
CA ASP A 110 -15.20 -5.97 -18.69
C ASP A 110 -16.02 -6.68 -17.59
N ALA A 111 -15.44 -7.67 -16.92
CA ALA A 111 -16.11 -8.36 -15.82
C ALA A 111 -16.25 -7.44 -14.59
N ALA A 112 -15.23 -6.62 -14.29
CA ALA A 112 -15.29 -5.63 -13.23
C ALA A 112 -16.35 -4.54 -13.51
N ASP A 113 -16.46 -4.08 -14.76
CA ASP A 113 -17.52 -3.16 -15.19
C ASP A 113 -18.92 -3.72 -14.92
N ARG A 114 -19.15 -5.02 -15.22
CA ARG A 114 -20.43 -5.72 -14.93
C ARG A 114 -20.69 -5.87 -13.44
N ALA A 115 -19.63 -6.15 -12.66
CA ALA A 115 -19.72 -6.30 -11.20
C ALA A 115 -19.82 -4.95 -10.45
N GLY A 116 -19.66 -3.84 -11.15
CA GLY A 116 -19.71 -2.50 -10.55
C GLY A 116 -18.47 -2.10 -9.78
N LEU A 117 -17.31 -2.74 -10.02
CA LEU A 117 -16.04 -2.57 -9.31
C LEU A 117 -15.09 -1.65 -10.07
N ASP A 118 -14.61 -0.59 -9.43
CA ASP A 118 -13.49 0.17 -9.96
C ASP A 118 -12.19 -0.63 -9.82
N VAL A 119 -11.27 -0.47 -10.78
CA VAL A 119 -10.05 -1.30 -10.85
C VAL A 119 -8.81 -0.43 -10.79
N GLU A 120 -8.02 -0.60 -9.74
CA GLU A 120 -6.64 -0.11 -9.67
C GLU A 120 -5.70 -1.18 -10.23
N VAL A 121 -4.80 -0.77 -11.11
CA VAL A 121 -3.89 -1.69 -11.82
C VAL A 121 -2.48 -1.51 -11.29
N THR A 122 -1.98 -2.46 -10.49
CA THR A 122 -0.58 -2.52 -10.08
C THR A 122 0.27 -3.05 -11.24
N VAL A 123 1.14 -2.20 -11.78
CA VAL A 123 1.84 -2.45 -13.05
C VAL A 123 3.13 -3.24 -12.85
N LEU A 124 4.06 -2.72 -12.03
CA LEU A 124 5.37 -3.34 -11.80
C LEU A 124 5.29 -4.26 -10.58
N ASN A 125 4.66 -5.41 -10.74
CA ASN A 125 4.60 -6.37 -9.65
C ASN A 125 5.84 -7.27 -9.67
N GLY A 126 6.91 -6.77 -9.05
CA GLY A 126 8.19 -7.45 -8.90
C GLY A 126 8.35 -8.21 -7.58
N TRP A 127 7.49 -7.94 -6.59
CA TRP A 127 7.50 -8.60 -5.29
C TRP A 127 6.07 -8.83 -4.78
N MET A 128 5.76 -10.04 -4.31
CA MET A 128 4.47 -10.35 -3.70
C MET A 128 4.47 -11.68 -2.95
N SER A 129 3.76 -11.74 -1.82
CA SER A 129 3.57 -12.96 -1.01
C SER A 129 4.88 -13.68 -0.67
N GLY A 130 5.96 -12.91 -0.46
CA GLY A 130 7.28 -13.47 -0.14
C GLY A 130 8.09 -13.97 -1.34
N LEU A 131 7.65 -13.72 -2.57
CA LEU A 131 8.31 -14.15 -3.80
C LEU A 131 8.70 -12.96 -4.68
N GLU A 132 9.86 -13.07 -5.35
CA GLU A 132 10.31 -12.11 -6.33
C GLU A 132 9.85 -12.51 -7.74
N PHE A 133 9.22 -11.57 -8.45
CA PHE A 133 8.67 -11.74 -9.80
C PHE A 133 9.31 -10.75 -10.79
N MET A 134 10.64 -10.79 -10.91
CA MET A 134 11.34 -9.93 -11.85
C MET A 134 11.46 -10.59 -13.22
N PRO A 135 11.24 -9.84 -14.33
CA PRO A 135 11.49 -10.37 -15.67
C PRO A 135 12.96 -10.76 -15.84
N ALA A 136 13.22 -11.86 -16.53
CA ALA A 136 14.58 -12.36 -16.73
C ALA A 136 15.52 -11.33 -17.42
N TRP A 137 14.98 -10.45 -18.25
CA TRP A 137 15.73 -9.40 -18.94
C TRP A 137 16.12 -8.22 -18.04
N VAL A 138 15.53 -8.08 -16.84
CA VAL A 138 15.93 -7.10 -15.82
C VAL A 138 17.18 -7.59 -15.07
N THR A 139 17.33 -8.91 -14.92
CA THR A 139 18.48 -9.47 -14.19
C THR A 139 19.76 -9.19 -14.95
N PRO A 140 20.76 -8.46 -14.37
CA PRO A 140 22.00 -8.16 -15.06
C PRO A 140 22.75 -9.46 -15.37
N LEU A 141 23.38 -9.50 -16.53
CA LEU A 141 24.32 -10.58 -16.83
C LEU A 141 25.46 -10.55 -15.82
N ALA A 142 25.89 -11.72 -15.36
CA ALA A 142 26.98 -11.87 -14.38
C ALA A 142 28.29 -11.17 -14.78
N THR A 143 28.46 -10.81 -16.05
CA THR A 143 29.60 -10.11 -16.62
C THR A 143 29.40 -8.60 -16.78
N SER A 144 28.29 -8.04 -16.29
CA SER A 144 28.03 -6.60 -16.38
C SER A 144 28.97 -5.83 -15.46
N GLU A 145 29.78 -4.94 -16.05
CA GLU A 145 30.64 -4.01 -15.30
C GLU A 145 29.90 -2.69 -14.93
N ASN A 146 28.63 -2.54 -15.35
CA ASN A 146 27.81 -1.37 -15.07
C ASN A 146 26.90 -1.64 -13.89
N ASP A 147 27.17 -1.02 -12.74
CA ASP A 147 26.39 -1.15 -11.51
C ASP A 147 24.90 -0.75 -11.66
N ALA A 148 24.59 0.08 -12.67
CA ALA A 148 23.20 0.48 -12.95
C ALA A 148 22.46 -0.55 -13.85
N ALA A 149 23.16 -1.50 -14.46
CA ALA A 149 22.55 -2.44 -15.41
C ALA A 149 21.51 -3.32 -14.70
N GLY A 150 20.29 -3.34 -15.24
CA GLY A 150 19.17 -4.08 -14.66
C GLY A 150 18.55 -3.46 -13.40
N ASN A 151 19.06 -2.34 -12.89
CA ASN A 151 18.44 -1.65 -11.77
C ASN A 151 17.22 -0.87 -12.25
N ILE A 152 16.03 -1.27 -11.76
CA ILE A 152 14.75 -0.76 -12.22
C ILE A 152 14.55 0.75 -11.94
N PHE A 153 15.25 1.31 -10.96
CA PHE A 153 15.10 2.71 -10.56
C PHE A 153 16.05 3.66 -11.29
N VAL A 154 17.13 3.17 -11.91
CA VAL A 154 18.18 4.04 -12.48
C VAL A 154 18.64 3.65 -13.89
N ASP A 155 18.48 2.40 -14.31
CA ASP A 155 18.83 1.99 -15.67
C ASP A 155 17.82 2.54 -16.66
N ARG A 156 18.26 3.48 -17.50
CA ARG A 156 17.38 4.16 -18.48
C ARG A 156 16.71 3.18 -19.46
N LYS A 157 17.35 2.07 -19.81
CA LYS A 157 16.76 1.07 -20.71
C LYS A 157 15.61 0.34 -20.02
N VAL A 158 15.77 0.05 -18.73
CA VAL A 158 14.72 -0.57 -17.92
C VAL A 158 13.54 0.41 -17.74
N ILE A 159 13.81 1.67 -17.38
CA ILE A 159 12.76 2.69 -17.21
C ILE A 159 11.97 2.92 -18.52
N GLU A 160 12.62 2.92 -19.67
CA GLU A 160 11.89 3.03 -20.95
C GLU A 160 11.06 1.75 -21.26
N ALA A 161 11.54 0.58 -20.83
CA ALA A 161 10.75 -0.66 -20.93
C ALA A 161 9.56 -0.66 -19.95
N GLU A 162 9.70 -0.13 -18.74
CA GLU A 162 8.60 0.10 -17.79
C GLU A 162 7.54 1.00 -18.42
N LYS A 163 7.93 2.13 -18.99
CA LYS A 163 7.01 3.04 -19.70
C LYS A 163 6.30 2.35 -20.86
N LEU A 164 6.97 1.46 -21.58
CA LEU A 164 6.31 0.64 -22.60
C LEU A 164 5.18 -0.19 -21.99
N LEU A 165 5.41 -0.85 -20.86
CA LEU A 165 4.40 -1.64 -20.18
C LEU A 165 3.21 -0.76 -19.74
N PHE A 166 3.47 0.38 -19.08
CA PHE A 166 2.44 1.34 -18.68
C PHE A 166 1.58 1.76 -19.87
N ARG A 167 2.20 2.14 -21.00
CA ARG A 167 1.50 2.54 -22.21
C ARG A 167 0.59 1.44 -22.74
N ARG A 168 1.10 0.20 -22.84
CA ARG A 168 0.32 -0.93 -23.35
C ARG A 168 -0.87 -1.28 -22.45
N ILE A 169 -0.70 -1.17 -21.14
CA ILE A 169 -1.81 -1.31 -20.19
C ILE A 169 -2.79 -0.14 -20.33
N ALA A 170 -2.32 1.11 -20.50
CA ALA A 170 -3.18 2.27 -20.71
C ALA A 170 -4.03 2.16 -21.99
N GLU A 171 -3.46 1.68 -23.09
CA GLU A 171 -4.16 1.42 -24.35
C GLU A 171 -5.30 0.39 -24.18
N THR A 172 -5.11 -0.58 -23.28
CA THR A 172 -6.12 -1.58 -22.94
C THR A 172 -7.15 -1.04 -21.93
N ALA A 173 -6.67 -0.53 -20.79
CA ALA A 173 -7.52 -0.16 -19.65
C ALA A 173 -8.24 1.19 -19.84
N GLY A 174 -7.67 2.11 -20.62
CA GLY A 174 -8.19 3.48 -20.78
C GLY A 174 -9.58 3.56 -21.39
N LYS A 175 -10.04 2.54 -22.10
CA LYS A 175 -11.40 2.45 -22.68
C LYS A 175 -12.46 2.02 -21.67
N HIS A 176 -12.04 1.47 -20.51
CA HIS A 176 -12.96 1.00 -19.48
C HIS A 176 -13.29 2.13 -18.49
N ARG A 177 -14.57 2.36 -18.29
CA ARG A 177 -15.05 3.42 -17.40
C ARG A 177 -14.59 3.25 -15.96
N ARG A 178 -14.45 2.00 -15.49
CA ARG A 178 -14.06 1.65 -14.13
C ARG A 178 -12.56 1.48 -13.92
N PHE A 179 -11.75 1.74 -14.93
CA PHE A 179 -10.32 1.87 -14.72
C PHE A 179 -10.05 3.08 -13.81
N LEU A 180 -9.62 2.81 -12.59
CA LEU A 180 -9.38 3.81 -11.57
C LEU A 180 -8.05 4.53 -11.83
N GLY A 181 -6.97 3.79 -11.98
CA GLY A 181 -5.64 4.33 -12.21
C GLY A 181 -4.55 3.27 -12.16
N PHE A 182 -3.31 3.74 -12.08
CA PHE A 182 -2.13 2.92 -11.92
C PHE A 182 -1.57 3.02 -10.51
N ASP A 183 -1.30 1.89 -9.90
CA ASP A 183 -0.29 1.75 -8.89
C ASP A 183 1.03 1.39 -9.57
N LEU A 184 2.10 2.14 -9.29
CA LEU A 184 3.39 1.96 -9.97
C LEU A 184 3.92 0.54 -9.81
N GLY A 185 3.78 -0.04 -8.63
CA GLY A 185 4.22 -1.41 -8.39
C GLY A 185 3.98 -1.86 -6.95
N ASN A 186 3.99 -3.17 -6.76
CA ASN A 186 3.74 -3.76 -5.45
C ASN A 186 4.99 -3.78 -4.59
N GLU A 187 4.97 -3.05 -3.47
CA GLU A 187 5.98 -3.10 -2.40
C GLU A 187 7.43 -2.98 -2.92
N LEU A 188 7.67 -2.06 -3.85
CA LEU A 188 8.98 -1.89 -4.49
C LEU A 188 10.11 -1.52 -3.52
N GLY A 189 9.80 -1.13 -2.28
CA GLY A 189 10.77 -0.98 -1.21
C GLY A 189 11.51 -2.27 -0.90
N VAL A 190 10.83 -3.41 -0.97
CA VAL A 190 11.48 -4.73 -0.82
C VAL A 190 12.45 -4.99 -1.96
N VAL A 191 12.09 -4.63 -3.19
CA VAL A 191 12.97 -4.78 -4.38
C VAL A 191 14.24 -3.91 -4.22
N GLN A 192 14.14 -2.73 -3.61
CA GLN A 192 15.30 -1.88 -3.29
C GLN A 192 16.28 -2.57 -2.33
N VAL A 193 15.77 -3.33 -1.36
CA VAL A 193 16.60 -4.08 -0.40
C VAL A 193 17.33 -5.23 -1.08
N LEU A 194 16.68 -5.89 -2.04
CA LEU A 194 17.19 -7.10 -2.67
C LEU A 194 18.39 -6.83 -3.58
N ASN A 195 18.13 -6.26 -4.75
CA ASN A 195 19.13 -6.17 -5.82
C ASN A 195 19.16 -4.79 -6.49
N ASN A 196 18.30 -3.86 -6.07
CA ASN A 196 18.12 -2.60 -6.74
C ASN A 196 18.45 -1.43 -5.80
N HIS A 197 19.64 -1.46 -5.22
CA HIS A 197 20.09 -0.41 -4.31
C HIS A 197 20.08 0.96 -5.00
N VAL A 198 19.43 1.92 -4.34
CA VAL A 198 19.31 3.30 -4.82
C VAL A 198 19.40 4.27 -3.65
N THR A 199 19.78 5.49 -3.95
CA THR A 199 19.65 6.59 -3.01
C THR A 199 18.18 7.04 -2.92
N PRO A 200 17.74 7.64 -1.81
CA PRO A 200 16.39 8.21 -1.72
C PRO A 200 16.05 9.17 -2.87
N ALA A 201 17.01 10.01 -3.27
CA ALA A 201 16.80 10.94 -4.37
C ALA A 201 16.57 10.23 -5.72
N GLN A 202 17.23 9.10 -5.97
CA GLN A 202 17.01 8.30 -7.18
C GLN A 202 15.64 7.62 -7.15
N ALA A 203 15.26 7.03 -6.02
CA ALA A 203 13.95 6.42 -5.84
C ALA A 203 12.82 7.44 -6.04
N ASP A 204 12.94 8.61 -5.41
CA ASP A 204 11.95 9.69 -5.53
C ASP A 204 11.86 10.22 -6.96
N ALA A 205 12.98 10.36 -7.66
CA ALA A 205 13.00 10.82 -9.05
C ALA A 205 12.33 9.79 -9.99
N TRP A 206 12.58 8.51 -9.78
CA TRP A 206 11.93 7.42 -10.53
C TRP A 206 10.40 7.44 -10.32
N ALA A 207 9.94 7.53 -9.07
CA ALA A 207 8.51 7.58 -8.78
C ALA A 207 7.85 8.80 -9.43
N ALA A 208 8.48 9.97 -9.33
CA ALA A 208 7.98 11.19 -9.95
C ALA A 208 7.90 11.07 -11.49
N GLU A 209 8.91 10.47 -12.12
CA GLU A 209 8.95 10.25 -13.58
C GLU A 209 7.83 9.33 -14.04
N LEU A 210 7.61 8.20 -13.36
CA LEU A 210 6.57 7.24 -13.75
C LEU A 210 5.16 7.74 -13.44
N LEU A 211 4.94 8.42 -12.31
CA LEU A 211 3.65 9.04 -12.02
C LEU A 211 3.30 10.14 -13.03
N GLN A 212 4.28 10.97 -13.40
CA GLN A 212 4.09 11.97 -14.46
C GLN A 212 3.78 11.30 -15.80
N TYR A 213 4.45 10.21 -16.12
CA TYR A 213 4.17 9.46 -17.34
C TYR A 213 2.77 8.83 -17.31
N GLY A 214 2.36 8.26 -16.18
CA GLY A 214 1.01 7.75 -15.96
C GLY A 214 -0.06 8.82 -16.23
N GLU A 215 0.12 10.04 -15.70
CA GLU A 215 -0.78 11.17 -15.95
C GLU A 215 -0.80 11.60 -17.44
N GLN A 216 0.31 11.48 -18.15
CA GLN A 216 0.37 11.80 -19.61
C GLN A 216 -0.43 10.80 -20.45
N ILE A 217 -0.36 9.50 -20.12
CA ILE A 217 -0.99 8.44 -20.94
C ILE A 217 -2.41 8.08 -20.48
N ALA A 218 -2.77 8.39 -19.23
CA ALA A 218 -4.10 8.16 -18.65
C ALA A 218 -4.48 9.36 -17.74
N PRO A 219 -4.76 10.53 -18.34
CA PRO A 219 -4.95 11.78 -17.60
C PRO A 219 -6.18 11.74 -16.70
N GLY A 220 -6.04 12.33 -15.51
CA GLY A 220 -7.11 12.45 -14.51
C GLY A 220 -7.51 11.15 -13.84
N LYS A 221 -6.72 10.09 -13.99
CA LYS A 221 -6.89 8.83 -13.28
C LYS A 221 -6.19 8.87 -11.91
N PHE A 222 -6.50 7.93 -11.06
CA PHE A 222 -6.00 7.85 -9.69
C PHE A 222 -4.68 7.07 -9.66
N HIS A 223 -3.56 7.76 -9.95
CA HIS A 223 -2.23 7.15 -9.96
C HIS A 223 -1.57 7.25 -8.60
N VAL A 224 -1.00 6.15 -8.11
CA VAL A 224 -0.34 6.04 -6.81
C VAL A 224 0.98 5.27 -6.90
N ASN A 225 1.75 5.28 -5.80
CA ASN A 225 2.94 4.46 -5.62
C ASN A 225 2.70 3.53 -4.43
N GLY A 226 2.44 2.26 -4.70
CA GLY A 226 2.15 1.20 -3.74
C GLY A 226 3.42 0.76 -3.00
N VAL A 227 3.66 1.34 -1.84
CA VAL A 227 4.84 1.05 -1.04
C VAL A 227 4.51 0.25 0.21
N ASP A 228 5.46 -0.60 0.61
CA ASP A 228 5.40 -1.34 1.86
C ASP A 228 5.57 -0.46 3.10
N ASP A 229 5.51 -1.09 4.28
CA ASP A 229 5.65 -0.44 5.57
C ASP A 229 7.06 0.07 5.89
N VAL A 230 8.11 -0.43 5.23
CA VAL A 230 9.52 -0.10 5.52
C VAL A 230 9.77 1.41 5.55
N HIS A 231 9.25 2.15 4.57
CA HIS A 231 9.47 3.59 4.44
C HIS A 231 8.82 4.42 5.55
N TRP A 232 7.82 3.86 6.23
CA TRP A 232 7.14 4.51 7.35
C TRP A 232 7.83 4.25 8.70
N PHE A 233 8.68 3.21 8.76
CA PHE A 233 9.43 2.82 9.94
C PHE A 233 10.96 2.98 9.82
N SER A 234 11.44 3.55 8.69
CA SER A 234 12.88 3.73 8.46
C SER A 234 13.13 4.91 7.51
N ASP A 235 14.26 5.59 7.64
CA ASP A 235 14.74 6.58 6.67
C ASP A 235 15.50 5.87 5.54
N PHE A 236 14.80 5.02 4.79
CA PHE A 236 15.33 4.14 3.74
C PHE A 236 14.44 4.19 2.49
N GLY A 237 15.04 4.05 1.30
CA GLY A 237 14.33 3.98 0.04
C GLY A 237 13.60 5.28 -0.31
N PHE A 238 12.31 5.23 -0.66
CA PHE A 238 11.52 6.45 -0.92
C PHE A 238 11.43 7.34 0.32
N THR A 239 11.53 8.65 0.13
CA THR A 239 11.33 9.57 1.26
C THR A 239 9.85 9.67 1.62
N ARG A 240 9.53 9.78 2.91
CA ARG A 240 8.15 10.03 3.38
C ARG A 240 7.57 11.31 2.78
N GLN A 241 8.42 12.31 2.54
CA GLN A 241 8.03 13.56 1.88
C GLN A 241 7.57 13.31 0.43
N ASN A 242 8.28 12.48 -0.34
CA ASN A 242 7.85 12.09 -1.69
C ASN A 242 6.54 11.31 -1.64
N LEU A 243 6.48 10.26 -0.83
CA LEU A 243 5.28 9.42 -0.67
C LEU A 243 4.04 10.23 -0.27
N ALA A 244 4.23 11.28 0.54
CA ALA A 244 3.15 12.15 1.00
C ALA A 244 2.70 13.18 -0.04
N THR A 245 3.43 13.38 -1.12
CA THR A 245 3.15 14.42 -2.13
C THR A 245 2.95 13.87 -3.54
N ALA A 246 3.57 12.75 -3.87
CA ALA A 246 3.50 12.14 -5.20
C ALA A 246 2.19 11.37 -5.41
N GLY A 247 1.66 11.39 -6.65
CA GLY A 247 0.39 10.73 -7.02
C GLY A 247 -0.85 11.37 -6.38
N GLN A 248 -2.00 10.72 -6.51
CA GLN A 248 -3.31 11.23 -6.08
C GLN A 248 -3.64 10.94 -4.61
N ALA A 249 -3.03 9.93 -4.00
CA ALA A 249 -3.15 9.60 -2.58
C ALA A 249 -1.81 9.16 -2.02
N THR A 250 -1.68 9.22 -0.69
CA THR A 250 -0.57 8.61 0.02
C THR A 250 -0.95 7.18 0.38
N VAL A 251 -0.12 6.23 -0.01
CA VAL A 251 -0.37 4.80 0.22
C VAL A 251 0.31 4.32 1.49
N VAL A 252 -0.37 3.43 2.22
CA VAL A 252 0.21 2.67 3.34
C VAL A 252 -0.21 1.20 3.26
N HIS A 253 0.74 0.28 3.42
CA HIS A 253 0.50 -1.12 3.71
C HIS A 253 0.68 -1.34 5.21
N CYS A 254 -0.22 -2.07 5.85
CA CYS A 254 -0.30 -2.10 7.30
C CYS A 254 -0.64 -3.50 7.84
N TYR A 255 0.39 -4.24 8.25
CA TYR A 255 0.23 -5.57 8.84
C TYR A 255 0.90 -5.65 10.21
N VAL A 256 0.17 -6.09 11.23
CA VAL A 256 0.68 -6.19 12.61
C VAL A 256 1.86 -7.15 12.74
N PHE A 257 1.96 -8.15 11.87
CA PHE A 257 3.06 -9.10 11.86
C PHE A 257 4.30 -8.53 11.17
N PHE A 258 4.16 -8.04 9.94
CA PHE A 258 5.31 -7.61 9.14
C PHE A 258 5.95 -6.32 9.66
N THR A 259 5.16 -5.40 10.23
CA THR A 259 5.69 -4.22 10.92
C THR A 259 6.40 -4.55 12.24
N GLY A 260 6.30 -5.78 12.75
CA GLY A 260 6.83 -6.17 14.06
C GLY A 260 6.02 -5.64 15.24
N ALA A 261 4.75 -5.22 15.03
CA ALA A 261 3.86 -4.83 16.13
C ALA A 261 3.65 -6.00 17.11
N LEU A 262 3.44 -7.20 16.59
CA LEU A 262 3.24 -8.41 17.42
C LEU A 262 4.49 -8.85 18.22
N ASP A 263 5.67 -8.30 17.94
CA ASP A 263 6.85 -8.50 18.78
C ASP A 263 6.81 -7.65 20.05
N ARG A 264 5.93 -6.63 20.09
CA ARG A 264 5.86 -5.60 21.13
C ARG A 264 4.54 -5.59 21.88
N TYR A 265 3.48 -5.92 21.18
CA TYR A 265 2.10 -5.85 21.67
C TYR A 265 1.39 -7.17 21.40
N LYS A 266 0.46 -7.54 22.27
CA LYS A 266 -0.48 -8.63 21.97
C LYS A 266 -1.41 -8.20 20.83
N TYR A 267 -1.98 -9.15 20.12
CA TYR A 267 -2.92 -8.88 19.05
C TYR A 267 -4.14 -8.05 19.49
N SER A 268 -4.53 -8.12 20.77
CA SER A 268 -5.64 -7.38 21.39
C SER A 268 -5.25 -6.06 22.05
N ASP A 269 -3.96 -5.71 22.06
CA ASP A 269 -3.51 -4.46 22.66
C ASP A 269 -3.72 -3.27 21.68
N PRO A 270 -3.85 -2.04 22.18
CA PRO A 270 -3.98 -0.85 21.34
C PRO A 270 -2.86 -0.73 20.29
N GLY A 271 -1.63 -1.16 20.61
CA GLY A 271 -0.50 -1.12 19.69
C GLY A 271 -0.69 -1.97 18.43
N SER A 272 -1.50 -3.04 18.49
CA SER A 272 -1.87 -3.83 17.32
C SER A 272 -3.18 -3.31 16.69
N LEU A 273 -4.20 -3.01 17.51
CA LEU A 273 -5.52 -2.60 17.05
C LEU A 273 -5.54 -1.22 16.37
N ARG A 274 -4.63 -0.33 16.76
CA ARG A 274 -4.54 1.05 16.27
C ARG A 274 -3.34 1.29 15.34
N LEU A 275 -2.66 0.24 14.88
CA LEU A 275 -1.51 0.35 13.99
C LEU A 275 -1.87 1.07 12.68
N ALA A 276 -2.96 0.71 12.03
CA ALA A 276 -3.38 1.34 10.78
C ALA A 276 -3.71 2.83 10.98
N GLU A 277 -4.33 3.19 12.10
CA GLU A 277 -4.55 4.59 12.48
C GLU A 277 -3.24 5.36 12.66
N TYR A 278 -2.27 4.77 13.38
CA TYR A 278 -0.93 5.36 13.51
C TYR A 278 -0.30 5.64 12.15
N MET A 279 -0.36 4.68 11.22
CA MET A 279 0.22 4.85 9.89
C MET A 279 -0.49 5.92 9.07
N VAL A 280 -1.82 6.02 9.19
CA VAL A 280 -2.60 7.10 8.57
C VAL A 280 -2.20 8.47 9.15
N GLU A 281 -2.06 8.59 10.49
CA GLU A 281 -1.64 9.84 11.13
C GLU A 281 -0.19 10.21 10.79
N LEU A 282 0.71 9.22 10.74
CA LEU A 282 2.10 9.43 10.34
C LEU A 282 2.19 9.90 8.88
N ALA A 283 1.53 9.24 7.96
CA ALA A 283 1.49 9.64 6.56
C ALA A 283 0.91 11.05 6.39
N TYR A 284 -0.18 11.35 7.09
CA TYR A 284 -0.84 12.65 7.04
C TYR A 284 0.02 13.79 7.63
N ALA A 285 0.93 13.50 8.56
CA ALA A 285 1.83 14.51 9.12
C ALA A 285 2.76 15.14 8.06
N TYR A 286 3.09 14.38 7.02
CA TYR A 286 3.93 14.84 5.90
C TYR A 286 3.14 15.56 4.79
N HIS A 287 1.80 15.61 4.85
CA HIS A 287 0.99 16.29 3.83
C HIS A 287 1.18 17.81 3.89
N THR A 288 1.43 18.40 2.74
CA THR A 288 1.38 19.85 2.54
C THR A 288 -0.03 20.32 2.18
N ASP A 289 -0.80 19.52 1.43
CA ASP A 289 -2.24 19.74 1.19
C ASP A 289 -3.06 18.89 2.17
N LEU A 290 -3.73 19.53 3.11
CA LEU A 290 -4.57 18.84 4.11
C LEU A 290 -5.83 18.19 3.53
N ARG A 291 -6.16 18.42 2.25
CA ARG A 291 -7.26 17.72 1.55
C ARG A 291 -6.81 16.39 0.98
N ARG A 292 -5.49 16.18 0.85
CA ARG A 292 -4.93 14.92 0.38
C ARG A 292 -5.29 13.80 1.35
N ARG A 293 -5.62 12.64 0.81
CA ARG A 293 -6.05 11.48 1.58
C ARG A 293 -4.98 10.41 1.64
N VAL A 294 -5.11 9.56 2.65
CA VAL A 294 -4.30 8.35 2.80
C VAL A 294 -5.13 7.14 2.39
N TRP A 295 -4.58 6.28 1.56
CA TRP A 295 -5.18 5.00 1.20
C TRP A 295 -4.49 3.88 1.96
N VAL A 296 -5.24 3.18 2.82
CA VAL A 296 -4.80 1.91 3.38
C VAL A 296 -5.01 0.87 2.28
N GLU A 297 -4.02 0.75 1.39
CA GLU A 297 -4.08 -0.05 0.17
C GLU A 297 -3.94 -1.54 0.44
N GLU A 298 -3.21 -1.86 1.54
CA GLU A 298 -3.18 -3.20 2.07
C GLU A 298 -3.26 -3.21 3.59
N THR A 299 -4.12 -4.06 4.10
CA THR A 299 -4.17 -4.52 5.49
C THR A 299 -4.83 -5.87 5.55
N GLY A 300 -4.50 -6.68 6.53
CA GLY A 300 -5.03 -8.03 6.64
C GLY A 300 -4.77 -8.66 8.00
N ALA A 301 -5.35 -9.84 8.22
CA ALA A 301 -5.16 -10.61 9.44
C ALA A 301 -5.17 -12.11 9.16
N SER A 302 -4.38 -12.87 9.91
CA SER A 302 -4.24 -14.32 9.77
C SER A 302 -4.54 -15.05 11.08
N ALA A 303 -5.12 -16.24 10.97
CA ALA A 303 -5.29 -17.15 12.09
C ALA A 303 -3.95 -17.67 12.67
N GLU A 304 -2.84 -17.45 11.98
CA GLU A 304 -1.50 -17.73 12.52
C GLU A 304 -1.01 -16.62 13.46
N TRP A 305 -1.61 -15.42 13.39
CA TRP A 305 -1.20 -14.26 14.21
C TRP A 305 -2.06 -14.07 15.44
N MET A 306 -3.30 -14.53 15.40
CA MET A 306 -4.28 -14.40 16.47
C MET A 306 -5.35 -15.50 16.36
N PRO A 307 -6.13 -15.77 17.44
CA PRO A 307 -7.20 -16.75 17.38
C PRO A 307 -8.20 -16.47 16.26
N ALA A 308 -8.55 -17.48 15.46
CA ALA A 308 -9.45 -17.34 14.32
C ALA A 308 -10.80 -16.68 14.67
N GLY A 309 -11.34 -16.96 15.87
CA GLY A 309 -12.59 -16.34 16.35
C GLY A 309 -12.47 -14.84 16.64
N TYR A 310 -11.25 -14.30 16.80
CA TYR A 310 -10.97 -12.89 17.08
C TYR A 310 -10.80 -12.06 15.78
N LEU A 311 -10.54 -12.69 14.66
CA LEU A 311 -10.27 -12.00 13.39
C LEU A 311 -11.35 -10.97 12.98
N PRO A 312 -12.67 -11.25 13.12
CA PRO A 312 -13.70 -10.25 12.80
C PRO A 312 -13.67 -9.03 13.75
N GLU A 313 -13.39 -9.22 15.03
CA GLU A 313 -13.27 -8.13 16.01
C GLU A 313 -12.01 -7.29 15.74
N PHE A 314 -10.88 -7.93 15.44
CA PHE A 314 -9.66 -7.23 15.01
C PHE A 314 -9.92 -6.35 13.78
N MET A 315 -10.59 -6.90 12.76
CA MET A 315 -10.98 -6.15 11.56
C MET A 315 -11.84 -4.94 11.90
N GLU A 316 -12.82 -5.09 12.80
CA GLU A 316 -13.68 -3.99 13.24
C GLU A 316 -12.86 -2.86 13.88
N HIS A 317 -11.93 -3.19 14.76
CA HIS A 317 -11.02 -2.21 15.36
C HIS A 317 -10.17 -1.48 14.31
N VAL A 318 -9.57 -2.20 13.37
CA VAL A 318 -8.78 -1.61 12.29
C VAL A 318 -9.63 -0.65 11.45
N VAL A 319 -10.79 -1.11 10.97
CA VAL A 319 -11.67 -0.31 10.11
C VAL A 319 -12.21 0.91 10.82
N THR A 320 -12.69 0.76 12.06
CA THR A 320 -13.29 1.87 12.81
C THR A 320 -12.27 2.91 13.23
N SER A 321 -11.06 2.50 13.62
CA SER A 321 -9.97 3.41 13.98
C SER A 321 -9.51 4.24 12.79
N VAL A 322 -9.33 3.62 11.61
CA VAL A 322 -9.00 4.32 10.37
C VAL A 322 -10.11 5.27 9.95
N ALA A 323 -11.36 4.80 9.96
CA ALA A 323 -12.52 5.61 9.62
C ALA A 323 -12.67 6.85 10.54
N GLY A 324 -12.41 6.67 11.84
CA GLY A 324 -12.42 7.73 12.85
C GLY A 324 -11.39 8.83 12.65
N THR A 325 -10.34 8.60 11.83
CA THR A 325 -9.38 9.66 11.48
C THR A 325 -9.97 10.73 10.58
N GLY A 326 -10.97 10.39 9.76
CA GLY A 326 -11.53 11.27 8.72
C GLY A 326 -10.56 11.55 7.56
N LYS A 327 -9.40 10.87 7.50
CA LYS A 327 -8.30 11.16 6.56
C LYS A 327 -8.13 10.10 5.48
N ALA A 328 -8.73 8.92 5.67
CA ALA A 328 -8.59 7.83 4.72
C ALA A 328 -9.42 8.04 3.45
N TRP A 329 -8.84 7.71 2.29
CA TRP A 329 -9.54 7.58 1.01
C TRP A 329 -10.30 6.26 0.96
N GLY A 330 -9.67 5.19 1.41
CA GLY A 330 -10.24 3.86 1.39
C GLY A 330 -9.45 2.88 2.24
N ILE A 331 -10.05 1.72 2.44
CA ILE A 331 -9.44 0.54 3.06
C ILE A 331 -9.61 -0.62 2.09
N THR A 332 -8.49 -1.21 1.67
CA THR A 332 -8.44 -2.35 0.76
C THR A 332 -7.87 -3.54 1.51
N TRP A 333 -8.68 -4.56 1.69
CA TRP A 333 -8.30 -5.73 2.49
C TRP A 333 -7.46 -6.72 1.68
N TRP A 334 -6.44 -7.27 2.27
CA TRP A 334 -5.71 -8.40 1.75
C TRP A 334 -6.29 -9.69 2.33
N CYS A 335 -6.98 -10.51 1.57
CA CYS A 335 -7.27 -10.38 0.15
C CYS A 335 -8.70 -10.87 -0.16
N SER A 336 -9.06 -10.96 -1.44
CA SER A 336 -10.42 -11.34 -1.83
C SER A 336 -10.74 -12.81 -1.58
N HIS A 337 -9.88 -13.73 -2.03
CA HIS A 337 -10.12 -15.17 -1.96
C HIS A 337 -8.95 -15.90 -1.31
N ASP A 338 -9.25 -17.05 -0.72
CA ASP A 338 -8.24 -18.02 -0.36
C ASP A 338 -7.50 -18.52 -1.61
N ILE A 339 -6.26 -18.93 -1.45
CA ILE A 339 -5.44 -19.50 -2.53
C ILE A 339 -5.64 -21.01 -2.55
N ASP A 340 -5.84 -21.60 -3.73
CA ASP A 340 -5.91 -23.04 -3.89
C ASP A 340 -4.58 -23.69 -3.44
N PRO A 341 -4.60 -24.58 -2.44
CA PRO A 341 -3.40 -25.27 -1.96
C PRO A 341 -2.63 -26.02 -3.06
N ALA A 342 -3.29 -26.39 -4.16
CA ALA A 342 -2.64 -27.03 -5.31
C ALA A 342 -1.61 -26.13 -6.00
N VAL A 343 -1.70 -24.79 -5.84
CA VAL A 343 -0.72 -23.86 -6.40
C VAL A 343 0.66 -24.05 -5.74
N GLY A 344 0.70 -24.33 -4.44
CA GLY A 344 1.95 -24.61 -3.71
C GLY A 344 2.96 -23.46 -3.66
N GLY A 345 3.96 -23.58 -2.78
CA GLY A 345 5.13 -22.68 -2.76
C GLY A 345 5.00 -21.44 -1.86
N PHE A 346 3.85 -21.14 -1.31
CA PHE A 346 3.64 -20.01 -0.40
C PHE A 346 3.81 -20.37 1.08
N ALA A 347 4.00 -19.35 1.91
CA ALA A 347 3.85 -19.49 3.35
C ALA A 347 2.40 -19.94 3.68
N SER A 348 2.23 -20.75 4.73
CA SER A 348 0.94 -21.35 5.09
C SER A 348 -0.18 -20.32 5.28
N LEU A 349 0.16 -19.13 5.82
CA LEU A 349 -0.79 -18.06 6.05
C LEU A 349 -1.46 -17.54 4.77
N GLU A 350 -0.75 -17.53 3.64
CA GLU A 350 -1.24 -16.98 2.36
C GLU A 350 -2.48 -17.73 1.83
N TYR A 351 -2.58 -19.03 2.14
CA TYR A 351 -3.69 -19.86 1.65
C TYR A 351 -5.04 -19.54 2.29
N THR A 352 -5.08 -18.77 3.39
CA THR A 352 -6.31 -18.57 4.19
C THR A 352 -6.63 -17.11 4.49
N LEU A 353 -5.99 -16.16 3.81
CA LEU A 353 -6.18 -14.71 4.02
C LEU A 353 -7.46 -14.15 3.39
N GLY A 354 -8.12 -14.91 2.50
CA GLY A 354 -9.28 -14.47 1.75
C GLY A 354 -10.48 -14.08 2.62
N LEU A 355 -11.24 -13.09 2.17
CA LEU A 355 -12.57 -12.77 2.67
C LEU A 355 -13.62 -13.77 2.17
N LEU A 356 -13.37 -14.33 1.00
CA LEU A 356 -14.13 -15.40 0.36
C LEU A 356 -13.31 -16.69 0.35
N ASP A 357 -13.97 -17.83 0.43
CA ASP A 357 -13.36 -19.13 0.21
C ASP A 357 -13.27 -19.50 -1.28
N LEU A 358 -12.75 -20.67 -1.60
CA LEU A 358 -12.61 -21.17 -2.97
C LEU A 358 -13.95 -21.46 -3.68
N ASP A 359 -15.06 -21.46 -2.94
CA ASP A 359 -16.43 -21.59 -3.47
C ASP A 359 -17.14 -20.22 -3.60
N ASN A 360 -16.44 -19.11 -3.49
CA ASN A 360 -17.00 -17.75 -3.48
C ASN A 360 -17.91 -17.45 -2.28
N LYS A 361 -17.83 -18.23 -1.18
CA LYS A 361 -18.66 -18.01 0.02
C LYS A 361 -17.96 -17.07 0.99
N PRO A 362 -18.66 -16.05 1.53
CA PRO A 362 -18.09 -15.16 2.51
C PRO A 362 -17.70 -15.87 3.81
N LYS A 363 -16.41 -15.78 4.18
CA LYS A 363 -15.89 -16.22 5.47
C LYS A 363 -16.34 -15.27 6.60
N PRO A 364 -16.10 -15.59 7.89
CA PRO A 364 -16.48 -14.69 8.98
C PRO A 364 -15.97 -13.26 8.82
N MET A 365 -14.70 -13.07 8.41
CA MET A 365 -14.15 -11.75 8.09
C MET A 365 -14.85 -11.08 6.90
N GLY A 366 -15.16 -11.82 5.83
CA GLY A 366 -15.87 -11.28 4.68
C GLY A 366 -17.27 -10.76 5.05
N ARG A 367 -17.99 -11.50 5.91
CA ARG A 367 -19.29 -11.04 6.43
C ARG A 367 -19.14 -9.78 7.28
N LYS A 368 -18.13 -9.72 8.15
CA LYS A 368 -17.84 -8.54 8.99
C LYS A 368 -17.44 -7.34 8.13
N PHE A 369 -16.58 -7.50 7.14
CA PHE A 369 -16.16 -6.40 6.26
C PHE A 369 -17.34 -5.81 5.48
N ARG A 370 -18.21 -6.68 4.95
CA ARG A 370 -19.47 -6.27 4.31
C ARG A 370 -20.41 -5.50 5.25
N GLU A 371 -20.53 -5.96 6.50
CA GLU A 371 -21.33 -5.30 7.53
C GLU A 371 -20.80 -3.89 7.80
N LEU A 372 -19.50 -3.76 8.10
CA LEU A 372 -18.82 -2.48 8.36
C LEU A 372 -18.94 -1.52 7.17
N ALA A 373 -18.70 -2.00 5.93
CA ALA A 373 -18.84 -1.18 4.74
C ALA A 373 -20.27 -0.63 4.58
N ARG A 374 -21.29 -1.46 4.83
CA ARG A 374 -22.70 -1.03 4.77
C ARG A 374 -23.06 -0.05 5.87
N GLU A 375 -22.58 -0.29 7.09
CA GLU A 375 -22.86 0.57 8.23
C GLU A 375 -22.22 1.94 8.03
N LEU A 376 -20.91 2.01 7.72
CA LEU A 376 -20.19 3.26 7.57
C LEU A 376 -20.64 4.08 6.35
N ARG A 377 -21.26 3.45 5.35
CA ARG A 377 -21.93 4.18 4.26
C ARG A 377 -23.27 4.79 4.66
N ARG A 378 -24.02 4.11 5.53
CA ARG A 378 -25.32 4.64 6.04
C ARG A 378 -25.10 5.69 7.11
N ASN A 379 -24.17 5.45 7.99
CA ASN A 379 -23.84 6.23 9.16
C ASN A 379 -22.34 6.60 9.08
N PRO A 380 -21.97 7.67 8.33
CA PRO A 380 -20.58 8.09 8.26
C PRO A 380 -19.99 8.25 9.67
N PRO A 381 -18.78 7.75 9.91
CA PRO A 381 -18.19 7.78 11.24
C PRO A 381 -18.01 9.22 11.71
N THR A 382 -18.28 9.48 12.99
CA THR A 382 -17.88 10.73 13.61
C THR A 382 -16.36 10.79 13.62
N VAL A 383 -15.81 11.83 13.01
CA VAL A 383 -14.36 12.08 13.06
C VAL A 383 -13.97 12.35 14.52
N VAL A 384 -13.03 11.59 15.03
CA VAL A 384 -12.52 11.74 16.39
C VAL A 384 -11.64 12.99 16.44
N PRO A 385 -11.98 14.00 17.26
CA PRO A 385 -11.16 15.20 17.42
C PRO A 385 -9.77 14.84 17.94
N ARG A 386 -8.72 15.36 17.29
CA ARG A 386 -7.33 15.11 17.66
C ARG A 386 -6.70 16.41 18.16
N ARG A 387 -7.08 16.79 19.39
CA ARG A 387 -6.61 18.04 20.00
C ARG A 387 -5.16 18.00 20.45
N LEU A 388 -4.67 16.81 20.77
CA LEU A 388 -3.28 16.55 21.14
C LEU A 388 -2.51 15.98 19.96
N ALA A 389 -1.27 16.45 19.74
CA ALA A 389 -0.40 15.90 18.72
C ALA A 389 0.98 15.51 19.27
N LEU A 390 1.43 14.32 18.90
CA LEU A 390 2.83 13.90 19.06
C LEU A 390 3.70 14.67 18.08
N VAL A 391 4.70 15.40 18.57
CA VAL A 391 5.70 16.09 17.75
C VAL A 391 6.86 15.14 17.49
N ILE A 392 7.15 14.88 16.22
CA ILE A 392 8.24 14.01 15.78
C ILE A 392 9.22 14.79 14.89
N PRO A 393 10.51 14.43 14.88
CA PRO A 393 11.46 14.94 13.89
C PRO A 393 11.02 14.60 12.46
N ASP A 394 11.34 15.48 11.51
CA ASP A 394 11.07 15.23 10.07
C ASP A 394 11.85 14.01 9.54
N HIS A 395 13.01 13.74 10.14
CA HIS A 395 13.88 12.60 9.90
C HIS A 395 14.38 12.05 11.23
N GLY A 396 15.21 11.01 11.22
CA GLY A 396 15.87 10.49 12.43
C GLY A 396 15.47 9.08 12.83
N LEU A 397 14.73 8.38 11.97
CA LEU A 397 14.55 6.94 12.09
C LEU A 397 15.82 6.20 11.63
N SER A 398 15.88 4.91 11.90
CA SER A 398 16.96 4.04 11.41
C SER A 398 17.09 4.14 9.89
N GLN A 399 18.34 4.17 9.40
CA GLN A 399 18.65 4.06 7.96
C GLN A 399 18.57 2.62 7.44
N LYS A 400 18.19 1.67 8.31
CA LYS A 400 18.09 0.24 7.96
C LYS A 400 16.64 -0.10 7.67
N SER A 401 16.42 -0.89 6.64
CA SER A 401 15.11 -1.45 6.33
C SER A 401 14.57 -2.38 7.42
N TRP A 402 15.46 -3.03 8.20
CA TRP A 402 15.08 -3.97 9.24
C TRP A 402 16.09 -3.97 10.42
N PRO A 403 15.66 -4.15 11.69
CA PRO A 403 14.26 -4.21 12.14
C PRO A 403 13.56 -2.84 12.02
N PRO A 404 12.21 -2.80 11.92
CA PRO A 404 11.46 -1.55 11.89
C PRO A 404 11.74 -0.68 13.11
N ASP A 405 11.97 0.61 12.88
CA ASP A 405 12.19 1.59 13.95
C ASP A 405 10.85 2.06 14.53
N TRP A 406 10.53 1.57 15.71
CA TRP A 406 9.28 1.87 16.41
C TRP A 406 9.35 3.12 17.28
N THR A 407 10.37 3.95 17.17
CA THR A 407 10.52 5.12 18.04
C THR A 407 9.27 6.00 18.05
N TYR A 408 8.75 6.37 16.88
CA TYR A 408 7.52 7.18 16.80
C TYR A 408 6.26 6.37 17.13
N GLY A 409 6.21 5.13 16.67
CA GLY A 409 5.07 4.24 16.93
C GLY A 409 4.88 3.96 18.43
N ARG A 410 5.96 3.72 19.19
CA ARG A 410 5.87 3.53 20.65
C ARG A 410 5.35 4.76 21.36
N ALA A 411 5.87 5.93 21.01
CA ALA A 411 5.42 7.18 21.60
C ALA A 411 3.92 7.44 21.31
N PHE A 412 3.49 7.23 20.07
CA PHE A 412 2.08 7.33 19.68
C PHE A 412 1.20 6.36 20.49
N MET A 413 1.58 5.09 20.58
CA MET A 413 0.83 4.06 21.31
C MET A 413 0.83 4.28 22.82
N SER A 414 1.85 4.93 23.37
CA SER A 414 1.86 5.35 24.76
C SER A 414 0.77 6.38 25.07
N LEU A 415 0.57 7.34 24.18
CA LEU A 415 -0.53 8.32 24.29
C LEU A 415 -1.89 7.62 24.12
N VAL A 416 -2.02 6.73 23.14
CA VAL A 416 -3.26 5.93 22.97
C VAL A 416 -3.60 5.11 24.24
N ALA A 417 -2.60 4.53 24.87
CA ALA A 417 -2.80 3.74 26.12
C ALA A 417 -3.29 4.60 27.30
N ARG A 418 -3.05 5.92 27.27
CA ARG A 418 -3.60 6.89 28.23
C ARG A 418 -5.06 7.30 27.94
N GLY A 419 -5.63 6.83 26.84
CA GLY A 419 -6.97 7.19 26.39
C GLY A 419 -7.01 8.34 25.39
N ASP A 420 -5.86 8.83 24.93
CA ASP A 420 -5.79 9.91 23.94
C ASP A 420 -6.05 9.39 22.51
N SER A 421 -6.44 10.33 21.64
CA SER A 421 -6.49 10.12 20.19
C SER A 421 -5.51 11.10 19.54
N PRO A 422 -4.20 10.80 19.56
CA PRO A 422 -3.19 11.76 19.12
C PRO A 422 -3.18 11.94 17.59
N ALA A 423 -2.90 13.17 17.14
CA ALA A 423 -2.37 13.43 15.81
C ALA A 423 -0.84 13.26 15.83
N ILE A 424 -0.21 13.38 14.65
CA ILE A 424 1.24 13.53 14.52
C ILE A 424 1.54 14.84 13.81
N VAL A 425 2.55 15.56 14.30
CA VAL A 425 3.04 16.83 13.73
C VAL A 425 4.56 16.75 13.59
N LEU A 426 5.09 17.20 12.45
CA LEU A 426 6.54 17.32 12.24
C LEU A 426 7.11 18.52 13.02
N GLU A 427 8.33 18.40 13.54
CA GLU A 427 9.01 19.51 14.23
C GLU A 427 9.06 20.79 13.40
N SER A 428 9.30 20.68 12.10
CA SER A 428 9.29 21.80 11.17
C SER A 428 7.96 22.57 11.11
N ARG A 429 6.84 21.95 11.52
CA ARG A 429 5.50 22.52 11.51
C ARG A 429 4.91 22.79 12.90
N ALA A 430 5.64 22.44 13.95
CA ALA A 430 5.15 22.59 15.33
C ALA A 430 4.89 24.04 15.75
N HIS A 431 5.47 25.03 15.06
CA HIS A 431 5.26 26.46 15.30
C HIS A 431 4.30 27.13 14.30
N ASP A 432 3.79 26.39 13.31
CA ASP A 432 2.84 26.87 12.31
C ASP A 432 1.42 26.91 12.89
N GLN A 433 1.03 28.04 13.46
CA GLN A 433 -0.24 28.22 14.15
C GLN A 433 -1.46 28.08 13.20
N GLU A 434 -1.32 28.39 11.92
CA GLU A 434 -2.39 28.24 10.94
C GLU A 434 -2.62 26.76 10.66
N TYR A 435 -1.55 26.00 10.43
CA TYR A 435 -1.60 24.56 10.24
C TYR A 435 -2.17 23.82 11.46
N LEU A 436 -1.74 24.16 12.66
CA LEU A 436 -2.23 23.54 13.89
C LEU A 436 -3.73 23.80 14.07
N ARG A 437 -4.20 25.04 13.88
CA ARG A 437 -5.62 25.40 13.94
C ARG A 437 -6.42 24.68 12.86
N ALA A 438 -5.92 24.61 11.62
CA ALA A 438 -6.60 23.90 10.52
C ALA A 438 -6.78 22.40 10.82
N ARG A 439 -5.92 21.83 11.68
CA ARG A 439 -6.01 20.43 12.13
C ARG A 439 -6.74 20.25 13.47
N GLY A 440 -7.18 21.33 14.12
CA GLY A 440 -7.82 21.29 15.43
C GLY A 440 -6.88 20.89 16.58
N ILE A 441 -5.55 21.11 16.41
CA ILE A 441 -4.55 20.75 17.40
C ILE A 441 -4.41 21.90 18.42
N GLU A 442 -4.55 21.57 19.71
CA GLU A 442 -4.50 22.48 20.83
C GLU A 442 -3.25 22.26 21.72
N GLU A 443 -2.76 21.01 21.76
CA GLU A 443 -1.64 20.60 22.59
C GLU A 443 -0.57 19.85 21.78
N LEU A 444 0.69 20.15 22.04
CA LEU A 444 1.84 19.50 21.44
C LEU A 444 2.64 18.75 22.50
N VAL A 445 2.84 17.44 22.29
CA VAL A 445 3.65 16.59 23.15
C VAL A 445 4.94 16.23 22.43
N PRO A 446 6.11 16.76 22.86
CA PRO A 446 7.39 16.36 22.31
C PRO A 446 7.64 14.86 22.42
N LEU A 447 8.32 14.27 21.43
CA LEU A 447 8.65 12.83 21.39
C LEU A 447 9.29 12.36 22.71
N ALA A 448 10.21 13.13 23.28
CA ALA A 448 10.87 12.80 24.53
C ALA A 448 9.94 12.73 25.76
N GLN A 449 8.75 13.35 25.69
CA GLN A 449 7.76 13.39 26.79
C GLN A 449 6.63 12.37 26.60
N ALA A 450 6.45 11.83 25.41
CA ALA A 450 5.41 10.85 25.13
C ALA A 450 5.68 9.49 25.79
N GLY A 451 6.84 9.29 26.35
CA GLY A 451 7.25 8.10 27.09
C GLY A 451 7.65 6.98 26.14
N GLY A 452 8.89 6.74 26.06
CA GLY A 452 9.41 5.54 25.45
C GLY A 452 9.58 4.45 26.47
#